data_4712bb65c9750156e2ae35e8ada92ab5
#
_entry.id   4712bb65c9750156e2ae35e8ada92ab5
#
_cell.length_a   1.000
_cell.length_b   1.000
_cell.length_c   1.000
_cell.angle_alpha   90.00
_cell.angle_beta   90.00
_cell.angle_gamma   90.00
#
_symmetry.space_group_name_H-M   'P 1'
#
loop_
_entity.id
_entity.type
_entity.pdbx_description
1 polymer ?
#
loop_
_entity_poly.entity_id
_entity_poly.type
_entity_poly.pdbx_seq_one_letter_code
_entity_poly.pdbx_strand_id
1 'polypeptide(L)'
;MITYIPDGTQEQAAISRTTHLAISAHQDDIEFMAYAPIAECFGKKDKWFGAIVVTDGAGSPRSGLYTDYTDEQMKAVRVVEQKKAAFVGEYGFLAMLGHPSKEVKDAGNAKIVEELAEFLRKARPKYLYTHNLADKHETHVATALRVIAALRMLKPG
;
A
#
# COMPACT_ATOMS: atom_id res chain seq x y z
N MET A 1 10.21 6.31 -2.59
CA MET A 1 9.21 6.07 -1.53
C MET A 1 8.63 7.39 -1.04
N ILE A 2 7.32 7.45 -0.82
CA ILE A 2 6.58 8.62 -0.31
C ILE A 2 5.78 8.15 0.91
N THR A 3 5.89 8.86 2.04
CA THR A 3 5.00 8.66 3.20
C THR A 3 4.08 9.87 3.33
N TYR A 4 2.81 9.62 3.62
CA TYR A 4 1.79 10.65 3.84
C TYR A 4 0.98 10.34 5.11
N ILE A 5 0.88 11.30 6.00
CA ILE A 5 0.16 11.19 7.27
C ILE A 5 -0.97 12.24 7.26
N PRO A 6 -2.22 11.84 6.99
CA PRO A 6 -3.34 12.78 6.81
C PRO A 6 -3.59 13.73 7.97
N ASP A 7 -3.43 13.28 9.21
CA ASP A 7 -3.67 14.08 10.42
C ASP A 7 -2.44 14.81 10.96
N GLY A 8 -1.29 14.73 10.25
CA GLY A 8 -0.06 15.40 10.65
C GLY A 8 0.66 14.79 11.85
N THR A 9 0.21 13.64 12.35
CA THR A 9 0.93 12.91 13.42
C THR A 9 2.36 12.58 12.96
N GLN A 10 3.30 12.55 13.90
CA GLN A 10 4.68 12.16 13.60
C GLN A 10 4.72 10.73 13.01
N GLU A 11 5.51 10.50 11.96
CA GLU A 11 5.49 9.28 11.14
C GLU A 11 5.61 8.00 11.96
N GLN A 12 6.60 7.92 12.86
CA GLN A 12 6.80 6.73 13.69
C GLN A 12 5.59 6.43 14.57
N ALA A 13 4.95 7.46 15.14
CA ALA A 13 3.77 7.33 15.96
C ALA A 13 2.55 6.90 15.12
N ALA A 14 2.40 7.47 13.91
CA ALA A 14 1.34 7.12 12.98
C ALA A 14 1.43 5.64 12.54
N ILE A 15 2.65 5.16 12.24
CA ILE A 15 2.87 3.77 11.87
C ILE A 15 2.61 2.84 13.07
N SER A 16 3.14 3.15 14.25
CA SER A 16 3.05 2.26 15.42
C SER A 16 1.64 2.14 16.02
N ARG A 17 0.75 3.11 15.81
CA ARG A 17 -0.65 3.03 16.26
C ARG A 17 -1.55 2.21 15.34
N THR A 18 -1.05 1.76 14.18
CA THR A 18 -1.85 1.06 13.17
C THR A 18 -2.35 -0.28 13.66
N THR A 19 -3.66 -0.46 13.63
CA THR A 19 -4.34 -1.72 14.00
C THR A 19 -4.72 -2.56 12.79
N HIS A 20 -5.06 -1.91 11.67
CA HIS A 20 -5.46 -2.52 10.40
C HIS A 20 -4.53 -2.00 9.33
N LEU A 21 -3.79 -2.89 8.65
CA LEU A 21 -2.86 -2.54 7.59
C LEU A 21 -3.28 -3.23 6.30
N ALA A 22 -3.43 -2.47 5.22
CA ALA A 22 -3.60 -3.02 3.89
C ALA A 22 -2.36 -2.80 3.04
N ILE A 23 -1.95 -3.81 2.28
CA ILE A 23 -0.82 -3.75 1.34
C ILE A 23 -1.32 -4.14 -0.04
N SER A 24 -1.28 -3.21 -0.99
CA SER A 24 -1.77 -3.37 -2.35
C SER A 24 -0.67 -3.23 -3.39
N ALA A 25 -0.97 -3.71 -4.60
CA ALA A 25 -0.13 -3.54 -5.76
C ALA A 25 -0.20 -2.11 -6.29
N HIS A 26 -1.39 -1.61 -6.62
CA HIS A 26 -1.57 -0.32 -7.29
C HIS A 26 -2.37 0.65 -6.43
N GLN A 27 -2.36 1.90 -6.85
CA GLN A 27 -3.25 2.92 -6.32
C GLN A 27 -4.70 2.54 -6.67
N ASP A 28 -5.66 2.83 -5.79
CA ASP A 28 -7.08 2.45 -5.78
C ASP A 28 -7.40 1.00 -5.34
N ASP A 29 -6.50 0.05 -5.47
CA ASP A 29 -6.71 -1.32 -4.99
C ASP A 29 -7.12 -1.38 -3.51
N ILE A 30 -6.53 -0.50 -2.66
CA ILE A 30 -6.81 -0.41 -1.22
C ILE A 30 -8.30 -0.21 -0.97
N GLU A 31 -8.89 0.75 -1.65
CA GLU A 31 -10.29 1.15 -1.47
C GLU A 31 -11.25 0.03 -1.93
N PHE A 32 -10.86 -0.75 -2.95
CA PHE A 32 -11.65 -1.89 -3.41
C PHE A 32 -11.54 -3.11 -2.49
N MET A 33 -10.32 -3.50 -2.11
CA MET A 33 -10.12 -4.74 -1.35
C MET A 33 -10.30 -4.58 0.16
N ALA A 34 -10.15 -3.37 0.69
CA ALA A 34 -10.11 -3.10 2.14
C ALA A 34 -11.14 -2.04 2.59
N TYR A 35 -12.24 -1.84 1.85
CA TYR A 35 -13.29 -0.88 2.22
C TYR A 35 -13.86 -1.14 3.61
N ALA A 36 -14.16 -2.39 3.95
CA ALA A 36 -14.74 -2.73 5.24
C ALA A 36 -13.82 -2.33 6.42
N PRO A 37 -12.52 -2.68 6.47
CA PRO A 37 -11.62 -2.22 7.53
C PRO A 37 -11.36 -0.70 7.49
N ILE A 38 -11.39 -0.01 6.34
CA ILE A 38 -11.36 1.45 6.29
C ILE A 38 -12.56 2.01 7.05
N ALA A 39 -13.78 1.56 6.72
CA ALA A 39 -15.02 2.00 7.38
C ALA A 39 -15.03 1.65 8.88
N GLU A 40 -14.46 0.52 9.27
CA GLU A 40 -14.35 0.12 10.69
C GLU A 40 -13.45 1.07 11.49
N CYS A 41 -12.40 1.60 10.87
CA CYS A 41 -11.47 2.53 11.53
C CYS A 41 -11.91 4.00 11.43
N PHE A 42 -12.76 4.35 10.45
CA PHE A 42 -13.18 5.72 10.18
C PHE A 42 -13.80 6.41 11.39
N GLY A 43 -13.30 7.59 11.74
CA GLY A 43 -13.77 8.36 12.91
C GLY A 43 -13.45 7.74 14.27
N LYS A 44 -12.62 6.68 14.34
CA LYS A 44 -12.26 6.03 15.60
C LYS A 44 -10.96 6.59 16.18
N LYS A 45 -10.80 6.46 17.52
CA LYS A 45 -9.58 6.87 18.23
C LYS A 45 -8.72 5.70 18.70
N ASP A 46 -9.29 4.51 18.69
CA ASP A 46 -8.69 3.25 19.18
C ASP A 46 -8.37 2.26 18.05
N LYS A 47 -8.77 2.59 16.82
CA LYS A 47 -8.50 1.79 15.62
C LYS A 47 -7.96 2.70 14.52
N TRP A 48 -6.86 2.28 13.90
CA TRP A 48 -6.17 3.05 12.87
C TRP A 48 -5.91 2.19 11.65
N PHE A 49 -6.39 2.67 10.50
CA PHE A 49 -6.13 2.04 9.22
C PHE A 49 -4.84 2.61 8.61
N GLY A 50 -3.91 1.75 8.22
CA GLY A 50 -2.72 2.11 7.47
C GLY A 50 -2.72 1.45 6.10
N ALA A 51 -2.04 2.07 5.13
CA ALA A 51 -1.96 1.56 3.77
C ALA A 51 -0.54 1.60 3.22
N ILE A 52 -0.18 0.58 2.44
CA ILE A 52 1.05 0.52 1.66
C ILE A 52 0.69 0.17 0.21
N VAL A 53 1.10 1.02 -0.74
CA VAL A 53 1.00 0.76 -2.18
C VAL A 53 2.40 0.48 -2.71
N VAL A 54 2.58 -0.66 -3.36
CA VAL A 54 3.91 -1.14 -3.75
C VAL A 54 4.38 -0.53 -5.06
N THR A 55 3.50 -0.43 -6.09
CA THR A 55 3.91 0.05 -7.40
C THR A 55 3.89 1.57 -7.55
N ASP A 56 4.57 2.05 -8.60
CA ASP A 56 4.69 3.48 -8.91
C ASP A 56 3.51 4.06 -9.73
N GLY A 57 2.63 3.19 -10.26
CA GLY A 57 1.48 3.60 -11.05
C GLY A 57 1.78 3.98 -12.50
N ALA A 58 3.02 3.85 -12.98
CA ALA A 58 3.39 4.16 -14.36
C ALA A 58 2.58 3.36 -15.40
N GLY A 59 2.21 2.12 -15.09
CA GLY A 59 1.44 1.23 -15.95
C GLY A 59 -0.06 1.52 -16.02
N SER A 60 -0.55 2.57 -15.37
CA SER A 60 -1.98 2.92 -15.40
C SER A 60 -2.46 3.22 -16.83
N PRO A 61 -3.71 2.85 -17.18
CA PRO A 61 -4.25 3.07 -18.54
C PRO A 61 -4.19 4.53 -18.97
N ARG A 62 -3.85 4.75 -20.23
CA ARG A 62 -3.88 6.07 -20.90
C ARG A 62 -5.20 6.23 -21.64
N SER A 63 -6.18 6.89 -21.04
CA SER A 63 -7.50 7.12 -21.63
C SER A 63 -8.07 8.50 -21.26
N GLY A 64 -8.98 9.02 -22.07
CA GLY A 64 -9.65 10.29 -21.83
C GLY A 64 -8.64 11.43 -21.69
N LEU A 65 -8.68 12.12 -20.56
CA LEU A 65 -7.79 13.26 -20.26
C LEU A 65 -6.31 12.88 -20.13
N TYR A 66 -5.99 11.60 -19.98
CA TYR A 66 -4.63 11.11 -19.75
C TYR A 66 -3.97 10.50 -21.00
N THR A 67 -4.62 10.60 -22.18
CA THR A 67 -4.17 9.95 -23.43
C THR A 67 -2.71 10.26 -23.77
N ASP A 68 -2.29 11.51 -23.57
CA ASP A 68 -0.96 11.99 -23.94
C ASP A 68 0.00 12.08 -22.72
N TYR A 69 -0.38 11.53 -21.57
CA TYR A 69 0.45 11.60 -20.38
C TYR A 69 1.65 10.66 -20.48
N THR A 70 2.82 11.19 -20.10
CA THR A 70 4.03 10.39 -19.88
C THR A 70 3.88 9.52 -18.63
N ASP A 71 4.76 8.55 -18.47
CA ASP A 71 4.81 7.71 -17.25
C ASP A 71 5.00 8.56 -16.00
N GLU A 72 5.87 9.57 -16.04
CA GLU A 72 6.11 10.45 -14.90
C GLU A 72 4.89 11.31 -14.55
N GLN A 73 4.18 11.81 -15.55
CA GLN A 73 2.93 12.54 -15.30
C GLN A 73 1.86 11.63 -14.70
N MET A 74 1.76 10.39 -15.19
CA MET A 74 0.80 9.44 -14.63
C MET A 74 1.15 9.05 -13.20
N LYS A 75 2.42 8.77 -12.87
CA LYS A 75 2.87 8.54 -11.48
C LYS A 75 2.46 9.70 -10.57
N ALA A 76 2.63 10.94 -11.02
CA ALA A 76 2.22 12.12 -10.24
C ALA A 76 0.70 12.15 -9.97
N VAL A 77 -0.12 11.85 -10.99
CA VAL A 77 -1.58 11.73 -10.83
C VAL A 77 -1.93 10.67 -9.79
N ARG A 78 -1.37 9.46 -9.93
CA ARG A 78 -1.67 8.34 -9.03
C ARG A 78 -1.28 8.63 -7.57
N VAL A 79 -0.19 9.36 -7.36
CA VAL A 79 0.21 9.83 -6.02
C VAL A 79 -0.84 10.76 -5.42
N VAL A 80 -1.36 11.72 -6.21
CA VAL A 80 -2.38 12.66 -5.74
C VAL A 80 -3.70 11.94 -5.42
N GLU A 81 -4.14 11.04 -6.30
CA GLU A 81 -5.35 10.25 -6.10
C GLU A 81 -5.28 9.43 -4.82
N GLN A 82 -4.19 8.69 -4.59
CA GLN A 82 -4.04 7.86 -3.40
C GLN A 82 -3.93 8.69 -2.11
N LYS A 83 -3.25 9.84 -2.15
CA LYS A 83 -3.24 10.77 -1.01
C LYS A 83 -4.63 11.30 -0.70
N LYS A 84 -5.43 11.62 -1.72
CA LYS A 84 -6.81 12.07 -1.54
C LYS A 84 -7.67 10.97 -0.91
N ALA A 85 -7.54 9.73 -1.38
CA ALA A 85 -8.25 8.59 -0.80
C ALA A 85 -7.87 8.40 0.69
N ALA A 86 -6.57 8.46 1.01
CA ALA A 86 -6.10 8.37 2.39
C ALA A 86 -6.62 9.52 3.28
N PHE A 87 -6.71 10.74 2.74
CA PHE A 87 -7.27 11.88 3.46
C PHE A 87 -8.77 11.69 3.73
N VAL A 88 -9.53 11.31 2.71
CA VAL A 88 -10.99 11.10 2.83
C VAL A 88 -11.31 9.91 3.73
N GLY A 89 -10.52 8.84 3.67
CA GLY A 89 -10.67 7.64 4.50
C GLY A 89 -10.09 7.75 5.91
N GLU A 90 -9.52 8.90 6.28
CA GLU A 90 -8.87 9.14 7.58
C GLU A 90 -7.80 8.07 7.92
N TYR A 91 -6.95 7.73 6.94
CA TYR A 91 -5.89 6.76 7.20
C TYR A 91 -4.89 7.30 8.23
N GLY A 92 -4.42 6.42 9.11
CA GLY A 92 -3.36 6.74 10.05
C GLY A 92 -2.03 7.04 9.36
N PHE A 93 -1.73 6.28 8.29
CA PHE A 93 -0.62 6.56 7.37
C PHE A 93 -0.87 5.93 6.00
N LEU A 94 -0.19 6.46 5.00
CA LEU A 94 -0.06 5.90 3.66
C LEU A 94 1.43 5.89 3.29
N ALA A 95 1.96 4.73 2.86
CA ALA A 95 3.27 4.62 2.23
C ALA A 95 3.10 4.19 0.77
N MET A 96 3.79 4.85 -0.15
CA MET A 96 3.89 4.46 -1.55
C MET A 96 5.35 4.15 -1.85
N LEU A 97 5.67 2.87 -2.10
CA LEU A 97 7.05 2.40 -2.24
C LEU A 97 7.66 2.81 -3.58
N GLY A 98 6.83 2.85 -4.63
CA GLY A 98 7.22 3.37 -5.93
C GLY A 98 8.06 2.41 -6.78
N HIS A 99 7.87 1.11 -6.64
CA HIS A 99 8.53 0.11 -7.46
C HIS A 99 7.82 -0.05 -8.81
N PRO A 100 8.54 -0.20 -9.93
CA PRO A 100 7.93 -0.65 -11.18
C PRO A 100 7.27 -2.02 -11.02
N SER A 101 6.10 -2.25 -11.63
CA SER A 101 5.39 -3.54 -11.56
C SER A 101 6.25 -4.73 -12.01
N LYS A 102 7.21 -4.49 -12.90
CA LYS A 102 8.21 -5.49 -13.31
C LYS A 102 9.06 -5.99 -12.13
N GLU A 103 9.51 -5.08 -11.28
CA GLU A 103 10.32 -5.42 -10.10
C GLU A 103 9.50 -6.18 -9.04
N VAL A 104 8.23 -5.84 -8.88
CA VAL A 104 7.34 -6.54 -7.96
C VAL A 104 7.15 -8.00 -8.38
N LYS A 105 7.10 -8.27 -9.69
CA LYS A 105 6.97 -9.61 -10.26
C LYS A 105 8.27 -10.41 -10.25
N ASP A 106 9.43 -9.77 -10.11
CA ASP A 106 10.72 -10.45 -10.06
C ASP A 106 10.92 -11.15 -8.72
N ALA A 107 10.80 -12.49 -8.69
CA ALA A 107 10.92 -13.29 -7.49
C ALA A 107 12.28 -13.16 -6.77
N GLY A 108 13.33 -12.76 -7.49
CA GLY A 108 14.68 -12.55 -6.95
C GLY A 108 14.86 -11.19 -6.24
N ASN A 109 13.93 -10.26 -6.39
CA ASN A 109 14.04 -8.93 -5.77
C ASN A 109 13.72 -9.00 -4.26
N ALA A 110 14.74 -9.14 -3.44
CA ALA A 110 14.60 -9.18 -1.99
C ALA A 110 14.25 -7.80 -1.37
N LYS A 111 14.62 -6.69 -2.03
CA LYS A 111 14.46 -5.34 -1.49
C LYS A 111 13.02 -5.03 -1.11
N ILE A 112 12.04 -5.40 -1.95
CA ILE A 112 10.61 -5.15 -1.67
C ILE A 112 10.17 -5.93 -0.42
N VAL A 113 10.64 -7.16 -0.28
CA VAL A 113 10.33 -8.00 0.89
C VAL A 113 10.89 -7.39 2.17
N GLU A 114 12.12 -6.88 2.12
CA GLU A 114 12.79 -6.22 3.24
C GLU A 114 12.08 -4.92 3.65
N GLU A 115 11.70 -4.07 2.69
CA GLU A 115 10.93 -2.84 2.93
C GLU A 115 9.57 -3.15 3.59
N LEU A 116 8.84 -4.15 3.08
CA LEU A 116 7.57 -4.57 3.67
C LEU A 116 7.76 -5.15 5.07
N ALA A 117 8.79 -5.96 5.30
CA ALA A 117 9.11 -6.50 6.61
C ALA A 117 9.44 -5.39 7.63
N GLU A 118 10.10 -4.31 7.20
CA GLU A 118 10.39 -3.17 8.06
C GLU A 118 9.10 -2.44 8.48
N PHE A 119 8.18 -2.17 7.54
CA PHE A 119 6.87 -1.59 7.88
C PHE A 119 6.06 -2.49 8.83
N LEU A 120 6.00 -3.78 8.55
CA LEU A 120 5.30 -4.75 9.41
C LEU A 120 5.89 -4.81 10.82
N ARG A 121 7.22 -4.71 10.94
CA ARG A 121 7.92 -4.69 12.25
C ARG A 121 7.58 -3.43 13.05
N LYS A 122 7.48 -2.27 12.37
CA LYS A 122 7.14 -0.99 13.00
C LYS A 122 5.66 -0.89 13.35
N ALA A 123 4.77 -1.31 12.45
CA ALA A 123 3.33 -1.20 12.61
C ALA A 123 2.76 -2.27 13.56
N ARG A 124 3.23 -3.52 13.47
CA ARG A 124 2.69 -4.68 14.22
C ARG A 124 1.16 -4.74 14.17
N PRO A 125 0.54 -4.67 12.99
CA PRO A 125 -0.91 -4.56 12.88
C PRO A 125 -1.60 -5.80 13.46
N LYS A 126 -2.78 -5.62 14.04
CA LYS A 126 -3.64 -6.73 14.48
C LYS A 126 -4.22 -7.49 13.28
N TYR A 127 -4.55 -6.75 12.22
CA TYR A 127 -5.12 -7.28 10.99
C TYR A 127 -4.31 -6.80 9.79
N LEU A 128 -4.00 -7.73 8.88
CA LEU A 128 -3.28 -7.46 7.65
C LEU A 128 -4.12 -7.93 6.46
N TYR A 129 -4.29 -7.05 5.48
CA TYR A 129 -5.06 -7.29 4.26
C TYR A 129 -4.15 -7.17 3.05
N THR A 130 -4.33 -8.05 2.08
CA THR A 130 -3.63 -8.00 0.79
C THR A 130 -4.45 -8.73 -0.27
N HIS A 131 -3.96 -8.72 -1.51
CA HIS A 131 -4.64 -9.35 -2.63
C HIS A 131 -4.87 -10.86 -2.47
N ASN A 132 -5.86 -11.37 -3.20
CA ASN A 132 -6.15 -12.79 -3.26
C ASN A 132 -5.10 -13.50 -4.14
N LEU A 133 -4.61 -14.66 -3.69
CA LEU A 133 -3.68 -15.48 -4.48
C LEU A 133 -4.30 -16.09 -5.74
N ALA A 134 -5.63 -16.16 -5.84
CA ALA A 134 -6.37 -16.58 -7.02
C ALA A 134 -6.77 -15.41 -7.95
N ASP A 135 -6.18 -14.22 -7.75
CA ASP A 135 -6.41 -13.07 -8.62
C ASP A 135 -5.84 -13.33 -10.03
N LYS A 136 -6.51 -12.83 -11.05
CA LYS A 136 -6.05 -12.92 -12.44
C LYS A 136 -4.93 -11.92 -12.76
N HIS A 137 -4.75 -10.88 -11.95
CA HIS A 137 -3.75 -9.84 -12.15
C HIS A 137 -2.40 -10.25 -11.54
N GLU A 138 -1.41 -10.50 -12.38
CA GLU A 138 -0.10 -11.02 -11.96
C GLU A 138 0.58 -10.16 -10.89
N THR A 139 0.47 -8.81 -10.97
CA THR A 139 1.09 -7.92 -9.98
C THR A 139 0.39 -8.01 -8.62
N HIS A 140 -0.91 -8.27 -8.59
CA HIS A 140 -1.66 -8.51 -7.34
C HIS A 140 -1.15 -9.78 -6.65
N VAL A 141 -1.05 -10.88 -7.40
CA VAL A 141 -0.53 -12.16 -6.89
C VAL A 141 0.91 -11.99 -6.41
N ALA A 142 1.76 -11.33 -7.22
CA ALA A 142 3.14 -11.07 -6.85
C ALA A 142 3.23 -10.26 -5.54
N THR A 143 2.42 -9.21 -5.38
CA THR A 143 2.37 -8.39 -4.15
C THR A 143 1.98 -9.26 -2.95
N ALA A 144 0.92 -10.08 -3.05
CA ALA A 144 0.52 -10.99 -1.98
C ALA A 144 1.65 -11.95 -1.59
N LEU A 145 2.39 -12.49 -2.57
CA LEU A 145 3.55 -13.35 -2.30
C LEU A 145 4.69 -12.61 -1.60
N ARG A 146 4.95 -11.31 -1.94
CA ARG A 146 5.92 -10.48 -1.22
C ARG A 146 5.50 -10.24 0.23
N VAL A 147 4.22 -9.98 0.47
CA VAL A 147 3.68 -9.82 1.83
C VAL A 147 3.87 -11.11 2.64
N ILE A 148 3.57 -12.28 2.07
CA ILE A 148 3.79 -13.56 2.73
C ILE A 148 5.28 -13.79 3.03
N ALA A 149 6.17 -13.47 2.08
CA ALA A 149 7.61 -13.58 2.29
C ALA A 149 8.08 -12.65 3.42
N ALA A 150 7.61 -11.39 3.46
CA ALA A 150 7.92 -10.44 4.53
C ALA A 150 7.47 -10.93 5.91
N LEU A 151 6.25 -11.51 6.00
CA LEU A 151 5.77 -12.11 7.24
C LEU A 151 6.63 -13.29 7.70
N ARG A 152 7.13 -14.12 6.76
CA ARG A 152 8.03 -15.23 7.09
C ARG A 152 9.36 -14.75 7.66
N MET A 153 9.89 -13.60 7.17
CA MET A 153 11.11 -13.00 7.72
C MET A 153 10.95 -12.52 9.18
N LEU A 154 9.72 -12.25 9.62
CA LEU A 154 9.42 -11.73 10.95
C LEU A 154 9.11 -12.82 11.97
N LYS A 155 8.91 -14.07 11.55
CA LYS A 155 8.70 -15.17 12.50
C LYS A 155 10.02 -15.47 13.22
N PRO A 156 10.02 -15.55 14.56
CA PRO A 156 11.11 -16.17 15.27
C PRO A 156 11.20 -17.62 14.77
N GLY A 157 12.42 -18.10 14.47
CA GLY A 157 12.68 -19.45 14.05
C GLY A 157 12.22 -20.48 15.06
#